data_406dd300bf228992670d7530bd889416
#
_entry.id   406dd300bf228992670d7530bd889416
#
_cell.length_a   1.000
_cell.length_b   1.000
_cell.length_c   1.000
_cell.angle_alpha   90.00
_cell.angle_beta   90.00
_cell.angle_gamma   90.00
#
_symmetry.space_group_name_H-M   'P 1'
#
loop_
_entity.id
_entity.type
_entity.pdbx_description
1 polymer ?
#
loop_
_entity_poly.entity_id
_entity_poly.type
_entity_poly.pdbx_seq_one_letter_code
_entity_poly.pdbx_strand_id
1 'polypeptide(L)'
;APILSIDIPSGLSADTGVAHGEALHADHTITFIGLKPGLFTGEGKDHAGQVHLDMLGVAAPSESGGSGELLTAENVRALIPARRHHSHKGTYGNVGIVGGAEGMVGAAVLAARAALYIGPGKVFAGIVAKDVPAYDPLNPEIMFRRAEDLAIANEMTVLAIGMGLGVDKSAPRLLSAARPGRARPQARRIRPRQRHSGPVCRPRRCSCSNPA
;
A
#
# COMPACT_ATOMS: atom_id res chain seq x y z
N ALA A 1 20.26 17.30 -24.83
CA ALA A 1 18.99 18.03 -24.68
C ALA A 1 18.00 17.12 -23.97
N PRO A 2 17.14 17.62 -23.09
CA PRO A 2 16.11 16.81 -22.46
C PRO A 2 15.12 16.29 -23.51
N ILE A 3 14.61 15.06 -23.28
CA ILE A 3 13.67 14.37 -24.15
C ILE A 3 12.30 14.38 -23.49
N LEU A 4 11.31 14.93 -24.19
CA LEU A 4 9.91 14.90 -23.79
C LEU A 4 9.15 13.86 -24.63
N SER A 5 8.58 12.87 -24.00
CA SER A 5 7.71 11.89 -24.62
C SER A 5 6.24 12.34 -24.55
N ILE A 6 5.51 12.10 -25.63
CA ILE A 6 4.09 12.39 -25.75
C ILE A 6 3.30 11.11 -25.59
N ASP A 7 2.42 11.07 -24.61
CA ASP A 7 1.56 9.97 -24.18
C ASP A 7 2.32 8.79 -23.57
N ILE A 8 3.23 8.15 -24.30
CA ILE A 8 4.10 7.07 -23.82
C ILE A 8 5.42 7.07 -24.60
N PRO A 9 6.56 6.72 -23.98
CA PRO A 9 7.81 6.55 -24.70
C PRO A 9 7.70 5.52 -25.83
N SER A 10 8.20 5.86 -27.03
CA SER A 10 8.21 4.95 -28.17
C SER A 10 8.97 3.67 -27.84
N GLY A 11 8.40 2.52 -28.19
CA GLY A 11 8.95 1.19 -27.88
C GLY A 11 8.45 0.59 -26.57
N LEU A 12 7.78 1.36 -25.69
CA LEU A 12 7.26 0.89 -24.40
C LEU A 12 5.77 0.50 -24.54
N SER A 13 5.37 -0.63 -23.97
CA SER A 13 3.97 -1.06 -23.89
C SER A 13 3.19 -0.23 -22.87
N ALA A 14 2.07 0.37 -23.29
CA ALA A 14 1.21 1.18 -22.42
C ALA A 14 0.56 0.39 -21.29
N ASP A 15 0.29 -0.88 -21.50
CA ASP A 15 -0.42 -1.72 -20.54
C ASP A 15 0.52 -2.42 -19.55
N THR A 16 1.69 -2.86 -20.00
CA THR A 16 2.58 -3.73 -19.24
C THR A 16 3.89 -3.08 -18.81
N GLY A 17 4.33 -2.01 -19.51
CA GLY A 17 5.63 -1.40 -19.31
C GLY A 17 6.80 -2.24 -19.80
N VAL A 18 6.54 -3.23 -20.68
CA VAL A 18 7.58 -4.03 -21.30
C VAL A 18 8.11 -3.28 -22.52
N ALA A 19 9.43 -3.20 -22.67
CA ALA A 19 10.06 -2.67 -23.87
C ALA A 19 10.07 -3.71 -24.99
N HIS A 20 9.55 -3.37 -26.16
CA HIS A 20 9.55 -4.22 -27.34
C HIS A 20 10.78 -3.91 -28.22
N GLY A 21 11.95 -4.41 -27.80
CA GLY A 21 13.24 -4.07 -28.39
C GLY A 21 13.81 -2.80 -27.77
N GLU A 22 14.28 -1.87 -28.60
CA GLU A 22 14.75 -0.56 -28.12
C GLU A 22 13.57 0.34 -27.75
N ALA A 23 13.61 0.93 -26.57
CA ALA A 23 12.63 1.92 -26.12
C ALA A 23 13.32 3.25 -25.81
N LEU A 24 12.63 4.35 -26.06
CA LEU A 24 13.12 5.69 -25.79
C LEU A 24 13.19 5.95 -24.30
N HIS A 25 14.31 6.49 -23.80
CA HIS A 25 14.42 7.04 -22.45
C HIS A 25 14.06 8.53 -22.49
N ALA A 26 12.93 8.87 -21.88
CA ALA A 26 12.48 10.25 -21.74
C ALA A 26 12.87 10.83 -20.38
N ASP A 27 13.16 12.13 -20.31
CA ASP A 27 13.30 12.87 -19.07
C ASP A 27 11.92 13.20 -18.50
N HIS A 28 10.95 13.45 -19.38
CA HIS A 28 9.56 13.74 -19.05
C HIS A 28 8.61 13.02 -19.99
N THR A 29 7.47 12.59 -19.49
CA THR A 29 6.37 12.06 -20.30
C THR A 29 5.09 12.82 -19.95
N ILE A 30 4.42 13.43 -20.95
CA ILE A 30 3.07 13.99 -20.79
C ILE A 30 2.08 12.96 -21.33
N THR A 31 1.27 12.37 -20.44
CA THR A 31 0.22 11.43 -20.80
C THR A 31 -1.17 12.08 -20.67
N PHE A 32 -2.16 11.59 -21.43
CA PHE A 32 -3.43 12.29 -21.58
C PHE A 32 -4.60 11.47 -21.05
N ILE A 33 -5.60 12.17 -20.45
CA ILE A 33 -6.91 11.68 -19.99
C ILE A 33 -6.81 10.66 -18.86
N GLY A 34 -5.82 9.75 -18.90
CA GLY A 34 -5.61 8.73 -17.87
C GLY A 34 -4.18 8.24 -17.84
N LEU A 35 -3.72 7.87 -16.65
CA LEU A 35 -2.41 7.26 -16.46
C LEU A 35 -2.40 5.86 -17.07
N LYS A 36 -1.36 5.55 -17.85
CA LYS A 36 -1.17 4.21 -18.42
C LYS A 36 -0.39 3.34 -17.43
N PRO A 37 -0.84 2.11 -17.15
CA PRO A 37 -0.13 1.21 -16.23
C PRO A 37 1.34 1.01 -16.61
N GLY A 38 1.63 0.91 -17.89
CA GLY A 38 2.97 0.69 -18.40
C GLY A 38 3.99 1.79 -18.07
N LEU A 39 3.55 3.00 -17.71
CA LEU A 39 4.45 4.06 -17.24
C LEU A 39 4.99 3.80 -15.82
N PHE A 40 4.34 2.91 -15.05
CA PHE A 40 4.62 2.66 -13.63
C PHE A 40 4.99 1.21 -13.34
N THR A 41 4.88 0.32 -14.30
CA THR A 41 5.15 -1.11 -14.19
C THR A 41 6.27 -1.54 -15.15
N GLY A 42 6.79 -2.73 -14.96
CA GLY A 42 7.88 -3.26 -15.80
C GLY A 42 9.08 -2.31 -15.86
N GLU A 43 9.54 -2.02 -17.06
CA GLU A 43 10.63 -1.09 -17.37
C GLU A 43 10.16 0.37 -17.48
N GLY A 44 8.84 0.61 -17.31
CA GLY A 44 8.23 1.91 -17.55
C GLY A 44 8.85 3.05 -16.76
N LYS A 45 9.22 2.83 -15.50
CA LYS A 45 9.87 3.85 -14.68
C LYS A 45 11.26 4.26 -15.15
N ASP A 46 11.96 3.35 -15.82
CA ASP A 46 13.29 3.61 -16.36
C ASP A 46 13.21 4.43 -17.65
N HIS A 47 12.10 4.31 -18.39
CA HIS A 47 11.90 4.95 -19.67
C HIS A 47 11.07 6.23 -19.64
N ALA A 48 10.11 6.35 -18.69
CA ALA A 48 9.13 7.43 -18.70
C ALA A 48 9.62 8.76 -18.09
N GLY A 49 10.68 8.75 -17.29
CA GLY A 49 11.11 9.92 -16.56
C GLY A 49 10.01 10.45 -15.64
N GLN A 50 9.89 11.78 -15.54
CA GLN A 50 8.81 12.39 -14.75
C GLN A 50 7.50 12.38 -15.53
N VAL A 51 6.48 11.69 -15.03
CA VAL A 51 5.18 11.56 -15.69
C VAL A 51 4.25 12.70 -15.28
N HIS A 52 3.66 13.36 -16.26
CA HIS A 52 2.67 14.42 -16.12
C HIS A 52 1.36 13.96 -16.78
N LEU A 53 0.22 14.18 -16.09
CA LEU A 53 -1.11 13.90 -16.64
C LEU A 53 -1.79 15.20 -17.06
N ASP A 54 -2.26 15.28 -18.30
CA ASP A 54 -3.07 16.36 -18.80
C ASP A 54 -4.46 15.83 -19.25
N MET A 55 -5.52 16.42 -18.76
CA MET A 55 -6.88 16.02 -19.06
C MET A 55 -7.42 16.59 -20.38
N LEU A 56 -6.65 17.38 -21.11
CA LEU A 56 -7.05 18.04 -22.37
C LEU A 56 -8.41 18.77 -22.30
N GLY A 57 -8.79 19.25 -21.13
CA GLY A 57 -10.11 19.87 -20.91
C GLY A 57 -11.29 18.88 -20.89
N VAL A 58 -11.03 17.57 -20.97
CA VAL A 58 -12.07 16.53 -20.86
C VAL A 58 -12.38 16.27 -19.39
N ALA A 59 -13.67 16.18 -19.06
CA ALA A 59 -14.07 15.76 -17.72
C ALA A 59 -13.61 14.33 -17.45
N ALA A 60 -13.06 14.09 -16.25
CA ALA A 60 -12.70 12.74 -15.85
C ALA A 60 -13.92 11.81 -15.96
N PRO A 61 -13.78 10.60 -16.54
CA PRO A 61 -14.87 9.65 -16.62
C PRO A 61 -15.40 9.35 -15.22
N SER A 62 -16.69 9.55 -15.00
CA SER A 62 -17.31 9.56 -13.67
C SER A 62 -17.32 8.21 -12.95
N GLU A 63 -17.14 7.09 -13.65
CA GLU A 63 -17.20 5.74 -13.06
C GLU A 63 -16.56 4.65 -13.92
N SER A 64 -15.66 4.97 -14.77
CA SER A 64 -15.13 3.93 -15.64
C SER A 64 -13.90 3.31 -15.07
N GLY A 65 -14.04 2.11 -14.76
CA GLY A 65 -13.16 1.03 -14.66
C GLY A 65 -11.77 1.20 -15.23
N GLY A 66 -10.93 1.98 -14.57
CA GLY A 66 -9.50 1.80 -14.73
C GLY A 66 -9.13 0.41 -14.20
N SER A 67 -8.16 -0.23 -14.83
CA SER A 67 -7.65 -1.54 -14.39
C SER A 67 -6.91 -1.49 -13.05
N GLY A 68 -6.68 -0.29 -12.48
CA GLY A 68 -5.97 -0.10 -11.23
C GLY A 68 -5.96 1.35 -10.77
N GLU A 69 -5.34 1.59 -9.63
CA GLU A 69 -5.14 2.90 -9.04
C GLU A 69 -3.67 3.08 -8.66
N LEU A 70 -3.10 4.23 -8.99
CA LEU A 70 -1.77 4.60 -8.51
C LEU A 70 -1.86 5.03 -7.05
N LEU A 71 -1.29 4.23 -6.15
CA LEU A 71 -1.25 4.56 -4.74
C LEU A 71 -0.24 5.67 -4.46
N THR A 72 -0.74 6.78 -3.95
CA THR A 72 0.08 7.92 -3.51
C THR A 72 0.14 8.02 -2.00
N ALA A 73 1.09 8.80 -1.48
CA ALA A 73 1.17 9.07 -0.04
C ALA A 73 -0.10 9.73 0.50
N GLU A 74 -0.80 10.52 -0.32
CA GLU A 74 -2.06 11.16 0.05
C GLU A 74 -3.20 10.14 0.20
N ASN A 75 -3.33 9.19 -0.76
CA ASN A 75 -4.29 8.09 -0.67
C ASN A 75 -4.06 7.28 0.62
N VAL A 76 -2.81 6.94 0.92
CA VAL A 76 -2.47 6.17 2.12
C VAL A 76 -2.75 6.96 3.39
N ARG A 77 -2.39 8.25 3.46
CA ARG A 77 -2.67 9.11 4.62
C ARG A 77 -4.16 9.21 4.93
N ALA A 78 -5.00 9.27 3.89
CA ALA A 78 -6.45 9.32 4.06
C ALA A 78 -7.03 8.04 4.71
N LEU A 79 -6.34 6.91 4.58
CA LEU A 79 -6.72 5.62 5.18
C LEU A 79 -6.27 5.48 6.65
N ILE A 80 -5.30 6.28 7.10
CA ILE A 80 -4.77 6.20 8.47
C ILE A 80 -5.55 7.16 9.37
N PRO A 81 -6.43 6.66 10.26
CA PRO A 81 -7.19 7.52 11.16
C PRO A 81 -6.30 8.12 12.24
N ALA A 82 -6.57 9.37 12.61
CA ALA A 82 -5.95 9.98 13.77
C ALA A 82 -6.28 9.18 15.05
N ARG A 83 -5.27 8.92 15.88
CA ARG A 83 -5.45 8.21 17.14
C ARG A 83 -6.12 9.10 18.16
N ARG A 84 -7.06 8.52 18.93
CA ARG A 84 -7.66 9.20 20.07
C ARG A 84 -6.75 9.10 21.28
N HIS A 85 -6.64 10.16 22.09
CA HIS A 85 -5.87 10.14 23.33
C HIS A 85 -6.38 9.06 24.30
N HIS A 86 -7.71 8.94 24.45
CA HIS A 86 -8.33 7.88 25.25
C HIS A 86 -8.47 6.60 24.41
N SER A 87 -7.36 5.88 24.23
CA SER A 87 -7.31 4.61 23.52
C SER A 87 -6.18 3.73 24.08
N HIS A 88 -6.29 2.43 23.87
CA HIS A 88 -5.28 1.46 24.29
C HIS A 88 -4.88 0.54 23.11
N LYS A 89 -3.78 -0.20 23.27
CA LYS A 89 -3.25 -1.06 22.20
C LYS A 89 -4.28 -2.04 21.60
N GLY A 90 -5.22 -2.55 22.37
CA GLY A 90 -6.27 -3.44 21.88
C GLY A 90 -7.26 -2.79 20.90
N THR A 91 -7.35 -1.44 20.89
CA THR A 91 -8.24 -0.69 19.97
C THR A 91 -7.77 -0.76 18.52
N TYR A 92 -6.47 -0.91 18.32
CA TYR A 92 -5.84 -0.82 16.97
C TYR A 92 -5.55 -2.18 16.34
N GLY A 93 -6.08 -3.26 16.92
CA GLY A 93 -6.00 -4.61 16.37
C GLY A 93 -4.60 -5.24 16.46
N ASN A 94 -4.53 -6.47 16.02
CA ASN A 94 -3.32 -7.29 16.03
C ASN A 94 -2.97 -7.68 14.60
N VAL A 95 -1.72 -7.48 14.19
CA VAL A 95 -1.20 -7.89 12.89
C VAL A 95 -0.30 -9.09 13.07
N GLY A 96 -0.56 -10.14 12.30
CA GLY A 96 0.30 -11.32 12.18
C GLY A 96 1.02 -11.31 10.84
N ILE A 97 2.32 -11.55 10.86
CA ILE A 97 3.16 -11.73 9.69
C ILE A 97 3.61 -13.20 9.69
N VAL A 98 3.37 -13.93 8.60
CA VAL A 98 3.78 -15.34 8.48
C VAL A 98 4.73 -15.50 7.31
N GLY A 99 5.94 -15.98 7.61
CA GLY A 99 6.99 -16.15 6.62
C GLY A 99 8.32 -16.53 7.25
N GLY A 100 9.43 -16.18 6.60
CA GLY A 100 10.77 -16.40 7.16
C GLY A 100 11.17 -17.86 7.23
N ALA A 101 11.19 -18.57 6.10
CA ALA A 101 11.79 -19.90 5.98
C ALA A 101 13.30 -19.82 6.21
N GLU A 102 13.96 -20.99 6.24
CA GLU A 102 15.42 -21.09 6.41
C GLU A 102 16.16 -20.18 5.44
N GLY A 103 17.09 -19.38 5.96
CA GLY A 103 17.80 -18.35 5.20
C GLY A 103 17.01 -17.10 4.86
N MET A 104 15.69 -17.04 5.12
CA MET A 104 14.82 -15.93 4.77
C MET A 104 14.07 -15.32 5.97
N VAL A 105 14.50 -15.60 7.20
CA VAL A 105 13.90 -15.04 8.43
C VAL A 105 13.85 -13.51 8.39
N GLY A 106 14.89 -12.89 7.83
CA GLY A 106 14.97 -11.43 7.67
C GLY A 106 13.79 -10.82 6.91
N ALA A 107 13.21 -11.51 5.93
CA ALA A 107 12.05 -11.02 5.19
C ALA A 107 10.81 -10.86 6.08
N ALA A 108 10.56 -11.84 6.97
CA ALA A 108 9.47 -11.75 7.94
C ALA A 108 9.73 -10.66 8.99
N VAL A 109 10.96 -10.50 9.44
CA VAL A 109 11.37 -9.44 10.39
C VAL A 109 11.14 -8.06 9.78
N LEU A 110 11.60 -7.82 8.54
CA LEU A 110 11.40 -6.55 7.84
C LEU A 110 9.92 -6.22 7.67
N ALA A 111 9.10 -7.21 7.31
CA ALA A 111 7.66 -7.03 7.18
C ALA A 111 6.98 -6.74 8.53
N ALA A 112 7.43 -7.39 9.62
CA ALA A 112 6.94 -7.13 10.96
C ALA A 112 7.30 -5.71 11.45
N ARG A 113 8.51 -5.25 11.15
CA ARG A 113 8.93 -3.85 11.42
C ARG A 113 8.08 -2.86 10.63
N ALA A 114 7.87 -3.09 9.34
CA ALA A 114 7.00 -2.24 8.51
C ALA A 114 5.57 -2.19 9.07
N ALA A 115 5.02 -3.34 9.48
CA ALA A 115 3.71 -3.40 10.13
C ALA A 115 3.68 -2.61 11.45
N LEU A 116 4.73 -2.68 12.26
CA LEU A 116 4.83 -1.94 13.52
C LEU A 116 4.74 -0.42 13.30
N TYR A 117 5.44 0.10 12.27
CA TYR A 117 5.42 1.53 11.94
C TYR A 117 4.08 2.04 11.43
N ILE A 118 3.24 1.19 10.84
CA ILE A 118 1.86 1.56 10.49
C ILE A 118 1.01 1.76 11.75
N GLY A 119 1.40 1.13 12.86
CA GLY A 119 0.84 1.42 14.18
C GLY A 119 -0.32 0.54 14.61
N PRO A 120 -0.34 -0.77 14.40
CA PRO A 120 -1.30 -1.67 15.06
C PRO A 120 -1.07 -1.71 16.57
N GLY A 121 -2.00 -2.31 17.29
CA GLY A 121 -1.87 -2.48 18.73
C GLY A 121 -0.81 -3.50 19.13
N LYS A 122 -0.65 -4.56 18.31
CA LYS A 122 0.37 -5.60 18.48
C LYS A 122 0.83 -6.12 17.13
N VAL A 123 2.10 -6.52 17.03
CA VAL A 123 2.66 -7.21 15.87
C VAL A 123 3.23 -8.55 16.30
N PHE A 124 2.88 -9.58 15.55
CA PHE A 124 3.38 -10.93 15.73
C PHE A 124 4.10 -11.37 14.47
N ALA A 125 5.28 -11.96 14.62
CA ALA A 125 6.05 -12.56 13.54
C ALA A 125 6.02 -14.09 13.70
N GLY A 126 5.29 -14.77 12.82
CA GLY A 126 5.25 -16.24 12.72
C GLY A 126 6.34 -16.73 11.78
N ILE A 127 7.38 -17.34 12.34
CA ILE A 127 8.57 -17.78 11.62
C ILE A 127 8.42 -19.23 11.21
N VAL A 128 8.70 -19.52 9.93
CA VAL A 128 8.65 -20.85 9.32
C VAL A 128 9.92 -21.63 9.62
N ALA A 129 11.07 -20.96 9.69
CA ALA A 129 12.34 -21.59 10.06
C ALA A 129 12.25 -22.28 11.43
N LYS A 130 13.08 -23.31 11.64
CA LYS A 130 13.12 -24.06 12.91
C LYS A 130 13.50 -23.17 14.09
N ASP A 131 14.50 -22.31 13.87
CA ASP A 131 15.03 -21.43 14.89
C ASP A 131 14.27 -20.10 14.86
N VAL A 132 13.32 -19.97 15.77
CA VAL A 132 12.54 -18.74 15.95
C VAL A 132 13.35 -17.76 16.79
N PRO A 133 13.59 -16.52 16.31
CA PRO A 133 14.26 -15.51 17.12
C PRO A 133 13.52 -15.23 18.43
N ALA A 134 14.26 -15.07 19.52
CA ALA A 134 13.67 -14.76 20.81
C ALA A 134 13.03 -13.34 20.82
N TYR A 135 13.67 -12.38 20.17
CA TYR A 135 13.22 -11.01 20.02
C TYR A 135 13.94 -10.31 18.85
N ASP A 136 13.43 -9.15 18.43
CA ASP A 136 14.13 -8.25 17.52
C ASP A 136 14.88 -7.18 18.33
N PRO A 137 16.22 -7.10 18.24
CA PRO A 137 17.01 -6.14 19.02
C PRO A 137 16.66 -4.67 18.75
N LEU A 138 16.17 -4.34 17.56
CA LEU A 138 15.80 -2.99 17.17
C LEU A 138 14.35 -2.64 17.52
N ASN A 139 13.46 -3.65 17.54
CA ASN A 139 12.04 -3.49 17.79
C ASN A 139 11.54 -4.62 18.71
N PRO A 140 11.88 -4.58 20.01
CA PRO A 140 11.57 -5.64 20.96
C PRO A 140 10.06 -5.83 21.20
N GLU A 141 9.22 -4.92 20.73
CA GLU A 141 7.76 -5.00 20.78
C GLU A 141 7.18 -6.06 19.84
N ILE A 142 7.96 -6.52 18.84
CA ILE A 142 7.54 -7.57 17.91
C ILE A 142 7.60 -8.91 18.64
N MET A 143 6.46 -9.60 18.66
CA MET A 143 6.33 -10.89 19.33
C MET A 143 6.55 -12.03 18.34
N PHE A 144 7.61 -12.81 18.54
CA PHE A 144 7.93 -13.96 17.69
C PHE A 144 7.16 -15.21 18.12
N ARG A 145 6.68 -15.97 17.16
CA ARG A 145 6.01 -17.28 17.33
C ARG A 145 6.39 -18.20 16.18
N ARG A 146 6.05 -19.47 16.30
CA ARG A 146 6.09 -20.39 15.16
C ARG A 146 4.98 -20.03 14.18
N ALA A 147 5.27 -20.23 12.88
CA ALA A 147 4.32 -19.87 11.82
C ALA A 147 3.00 -20.64 11.94
N GLU A 148 3.06 -21.93 12.31
CA GLU A 148 1.89 -22.79 12.46
C GLU A 148 0.94 -22.28 13.55
N ASP A 149 1.48 -21.86 14.70
CA ASP A 149 0.69 -21.35 15.83
C ASP A 149 0.02 -20.04 15.47
N LEU A 150 0.71 -19.16 14.73
CA LEU A 150 0.18 -17.88 14.34
C LEU A 150 -0.88 -17.99 13.23
N ALA A 151 -0.69 -18.89 12.27
CA ALA A 151 -1.62 -19.07 11.14
C ALA A 151 -3.04 -19.48 11.59
N ILE A 152 -3.17 -20.19 12.71
CA ILE A 152 -4.45 -20.64 13.28
C ILE A 152 -4.96 -19.73 14.41
N ALA A 153 -4.18 -18.73 14.85
CA ALA A 153 -4.53 -17.88 15.97
C ALA A 153 -5.74 -16.97 15.65
N ASN A 154 -6.79 -17.05 16.47
CA ASN A 154 -8.01 -16.26 16.29
C ASN A 154 -7.86 -14.80 16.73
N GLU A 155 -6.78 -14.45 17.41
CA GLU A 155 -6.54 -13.10 17.95
C GLU A 155 -6.04 -12.10 16.89
N MET A 156 -5.72 -12.55 15.66
CA MET A 156 -5.23 -11.68 14.59
C MET A 156 -6.38 -10.95 13.90
N THR A 157 -6.29 -9.63 13.83
CA THR A 157 -7.20 -8.79 13.05
C THR A 157 -6.85 -8.86 11.56
N VAL A 158 -5.56 -8.84 11.27
CA VAL A 158 -4.98 -8.95 9.92
C VAL A 158 -3.87 -10.00 9.93
N LEU A 159 -3.80 -10.79 8.88
CA LEU A 159 -2.72 -11.75 8.68
C LEU A 159 -2.12 -11.53 7.29
N ALA A 160 -0.83 -11.24 7.23
CA ALA A 160 -0.05 -11.15 6.01
C ALA A 160 0.87 -12.36 5.91
N ILE A 161 0.82 -13.08 4.79
CA ILE A 161 1.55 -14.33 4.58
C ILE A 161 2.31 -14.24 3.26
N GLY A 162 3.57 -14.70 3.27
CA GLY A 162 4.33 -14.81 2.02
C GLY A 162 5.79 -14.35 2.10
N MET A 163 6.11 -13.44 3.01
CA MET A 163 7.44 -12.83 3.10
C MET A 163 8.50 -13.87 3.47
N GLY A 164 9.24 -14.35 2.44
CA GLY A 164 10.20 -15.43 2.63
C GLY A 164 9.56 -16.74 3.09
N LEU A 165 8.35 -17.06 2.63
CA LEU A 165 7.59 -18.26 3.04
C LEU A 165 8.27 -19.57 2.63
N GLY A 166 9.12 -19.51 1.58
CA GLY A 166 9.70 -20.70 0.95
C GLY A 166 8.71 -21.39 0.01
N VAL A 167 9.17 -22.49 -0.58
CA VAL A 167 8.40 -23.30 -1.55
C VAL A 167 8.21 -24.74 -1.10
N ASP A 168 8.56 -25.03 0.14
CA ASP A 168 8.46 -26.38 0.71
C ASP A 168 7.01 -26.78 1.03
N LYS A 169 6.84 -28.01 1.56
CA LYS A 169 5.51 -28.58 1.89
C LYS A 169 4.77 -27.83 3.00
N SER A 170 5.42 -26.95 3.75
CA SER A 170 4.81 -26.16 4.82
C SER A 170 3.99 -24.99 4.26
N ALA A 171 4.44 -24.36 3.17
CA ALA A 171 3.82 -23.20 2.58
C ALA A 171 2.34 -23.42 2.18
N PRO A 172 1.94 -24.47 1.44
CA PRO A 172 0.53 -24.71 1.12
C PRO A 172 -0.34 -24.98 2.35
N ARG A 173 0.23 -25.64 3.38
CA ARG A 173 -0.49 -25.91 4.64
C ARG A 173 -0.78 -24.63 5.41
N LEU A 174 0.20 -23.73 5.53
CA LEU A 174 0.04 -22.42 6.18
C LEU A 174 -0.99 -21.55 5.45
N LEU A 175 -0.92 -21.50 4.11
CA LEU A 175 -1.91 -20.79 3.29
C LEU A 175 -3.32 -21.35 3.46
N SER A 176 -3.47 -22.68 3.54
CA SER A 176 -4.76 -23.33 3.76
C SER A 176 -5.30 -23.08 5.17
N ALA A 177 -4.46 -23.09 6.18
CA ALA A 177 -4.83 -22.80 7.57
C ALA A 177 -5.30 -21.36 7.77
N ALA A 178 -4.75 -20.43 7.00
CA ALA A 178 -5.04 -19.00 7.07
C ALA A 178 -6.29 -18.58 6.27
N ARG A 179 -7.00 -19.49 5.61
CA ARG A 179 -8.18 -19.16 4.78
C ARG A 179 -9.25 -18.40 5.57
N PRO A 180 -9.88 -17.36 4.98
CA PRO A 180 -11.02 -16.67 5.57
C PRO A 180 -12.26 -17.60 5.55
N GLY A 181 -12.61 -18.11 6.68
CA GLY A 181 -13.77 -19.04 6.86
C GLY A 181 -14.00 -19.36 8.32
N ARG A 182 -12.99 -19.21 9.17
CA ARG A 182 -13.16 -19.18 10.62
C ARG A 182 -13.50 -17.76 11.02
N ALA A 183 -14.60 -17.56 11.75
CA ALA A 183 -15.08 -16.26 12.17
C ALA A 183 -13.95 -15.46 12.84
N ARG A 184 -13.31 -14.58 12.07
CA ARG A 184 -12.41 -13.57 12.62
C ARG A 184 -13.31 -12.48 13.20
N PRO A 185 -13.00 -11.92 14.39
CA PRO A 185 -13.72 -10.75 14.88
C PRO A 185 -13.73 -9.71 13.76
N GLN A 186 -14.93 -9.23 13.40
CA GLN A 186 -15.10 -8.30 12.29
C GLN A 186 -14.19 -7.11 12.50
N ALA A 187 -13.16 -6.96 11.65
CA ALA A 187 -12.53 -5.68 11.45
C ALA A 187 -13.68 -4.72 11.08
N ARG A 188 -13.95 -3.72 11.92
CA ARG A 188 -14.92 -2.67 11.60
C ARG A 188 -14.50 -2.13 10.24
N ARG A 189 -15.33 -2.37 9.21
CA ARG A 189 -15.15 -1.71 7.91
C ARG A 189 -15.17 -0.22 8.21
N ILE A 190 -14.04 0.44 8.04
CA ILE A 190 -13.97 1.89 8.06
C ILE A 190 -14.79 2.32 6.84
N ARG A 191 -16.06 2.70 7.08
CA ARG A 191 -16.85 3.35 6.02
C ARG A 191 -16.15 4.67 5.71
N PRO A 192 -15.82 4.96 4.45
CA PRO A 192 -15.34 6.29 4.10
C PRO A 192 -16.36 7.30 4.61
N ARG A 193 -15.89 8.30 5.36
CA ARG A 193 -16.73 9.42 5.79
C ARG A 193 -17.33 10.03 4.53
N GLN A 194 -18.66 10.00 4.41
CA GLN A 194 -19.36 10.89 3.48
C GLN A 194 -18.86 12.31 3.77
N ARG A 195 -18.26 12.92 2.77
CA ARG A 195 -17.92 14.35 2.84
C ARG A 195 -19.22 15.09 3.03
N HIS A 196 -19.50 15.57 4.22
CA HIS A 196 -20.48 16.61 4.40
C HIS A 196 -19.93 17.82 3.65
N SER A 197 -20.59 18.18 2.56
CA SER A 197 -20.43 19.46 1.90
C SER A 197 -20.89 20.54 2.89
N GLY A 198 -19.97 20.99 3.73
CA GLY A 198 -20.17 22.17 4.55
C GLY A 198 -20.36 23.38 3.63
N PRO A 199 -21.14 24.41 4.07
CA PRO A 199 -21.40 25.58 3.26
C PRO A 199 -20.10 26.29 2.91
N VAL A 200 -19.86 26.48 1.61
CA VAL A 200 -18.77 27.30 1.07
C VAL A 200 -18.91 28.71 1.60
N CYS A 201 -18.01 29.10 2.49
CA CYS A 201 -17.93 30.49 2.95
C CYS A 201 -17.52 31.36 1.76
N ARG A 202 -18.48 32.14 1.23
CA ARG A 202 -18.19 33.15 0.20
C ARG A 202 -17.40 34.30 0.83
N PRO A 203 -16.28 34.77 0.24
CA PRO A 203 -15.55 35.91 0.74
C PRO A 203 -16.43 37.14 0.64
N ARG A 204 -16.69 37.79 1.78
CA ARG A 204 -17.34 39.13 1.84
C ARG A 204 -16.42 40.13 1.13
N ARG A 205 -16.98 40.85 0.18
CA ARG A 205 -16.32 42.03 -0.42
C ARG A 205 -16.07 43.06 0.67
N CYS A 206 -14.82 43.35 0.96
CA CYS A 206 -14.47 44.54 1.71
C CYS A 206 -14.70 45.77 0.82
N SER A 207 -15.69 46.56 1.14
CA SER A 207 -15.85 47.92 0.62
C SER A 207 -14.93 48.83 1.44
N CYS A 208 -13.81 49.22 0.87
CA CYS A 208 -13.03 50.35 1.38
C CYS A 208 -13.76 51.65 0.96
N SER A 209 -14.48 52.29 1.88
CA SER A 209 -14.88 53.68 1.77
C SER A 209 -13.70 54.54 2.19
N ASN A 210 -13.23 55.37 1.28
CA ASN A 210 -12.21 56.38 1.50
C ASN A 210 -12.92 57.64 2.11
N PRO A 211 -12.47 58.20 3.23
CA PRO A 211 -12.89 59.54 3.60
C PRO A 211 -11.91 60.58 3.03
N ALA A 212 -12.49 61.66 2.58
CA ALA A 212 -11.83 62.88 2.11
C ALA A 212 -10.96 63.56 3.17
#